data_5a292639e5509ac4a18fa2cd777eeb30
#
_entry.id   5a292639e5509ac4a18fa2cd777eeb30
#
_cell.length_a   1.000
_cell.length_b   1.000
_cell.length_c   1.000
_cell.angle_alpha   90.00
_cell.angle_beta   90.00
_cell.angle_gamma   90.00
#
_symmetry.space_group_name_H-M   'P 1'
#
loop_
_entity.id
_entity.type
_entity.pdbx_description
1 polymer ?
#
loop_
_entity_poly.entity_id
_entity_poly.type
_entity_poly.pdbx_seq_one_letter_code
_entity_poly.pdbx_strand_id
1 'polypeptide(L)'
;MATKLTHAEYAAKHTEIFARMSANFLAVPLPSDWDTWEEEKLDNFLSDNHWQPFEYWDVNDVYELIDQLTIDVMNLMGLEMGNG
;
A
#
# COMPACT_ATOMS: atom_id res chain seq x y z
N MET A 1 13.13 -4.49 -19.46
CA MET A 1 12.09 -5.37 -20.00
C MET A 1 10.98 -5.55 -18.96
N ALA A 2 9.74 -5.33 -19.35
CA ALA A 2 8.62 -5.45 -18.42
C ALA A 2 8.34 -6.92 -18.07
N THR A 3 8.02 -7.18 -16.81
CA THR A 3 7.63 -8.51 -16.34
C THR A 3 6.12 -8.54 -16.17
N LYS A 4 5.44 -9.41 -16.89
CA LYS A 4 3.99 -9.58 -16.78
C LYS A 4 3.65 -10.58 -15.69
N LEU A 5 2.77 -10.17 -14.80
CA LEU A 5 2.32 -10.98 -13.67
C LEU A 5 0.86 -11.35 -13.84
N THR A 6 0.44 -12.47 -13.28
CA THR A 6 -0.98 -12.78 -13.15
C THR A 6 -1.63 -11.80 -12.18
N HIS A 7 -2.97 -11.72 -12.18
CA HIS A 7 -3.69 -10.86 -11.23
C HIS A 7 -3.32 -11.21 -9.79
N ALA A 8 -3.21 -12.49 -9.47
CA ALA A 8 -2.85 -12.93 -8.11
C ALA A 8 -1.41 -12.53 -7.76
N GLU A 9 -0.48 -12.70 -8.69
CA GLU A 9 0.92 -12.32 -8.48
C GLU A 9 1.07 -10.80 -8.33
N TYR A 10 0.37 -10.04 -9.16
CA TYR A 10 0.39 -8.57 -9.09
C TYR A 10 -0.18 -8.08 -7.75
N ALA A 11 -1.31 -8.64 -7.32
CA ALA A 11 -1.92 -8.29 -6.05
C ALA A 11 -1.01 -8.62 -4.86
N ALA A 12 -0.36 -9.79 -4.89
CA ALA A 12 0.59 -10.19 -3.84
C ALA A 12 1.78 -9.24 -3.78
N LYS A 13 2.29 -8.82 -4.94
CA LYS A 13 3.42 -7.88 -5.01
C LYS A 13 3.00 -6.50 -4.54
N HIS A 14 1.82 -6.05 -4.93
CA HIS A 14 1.26 -4.78 -4.45
C HIS A 14 1.15 -4.78 -2.92
N THR A 15 0.60 -5.84 -2.33
CA THR A 15 0.47 -6.00 -0.89
C THR A 15 1.81 -5.90 -0.18
N GLU A 16 2.83 -6.59 -0.69
CA GLU A 16 4.17 -6.57 -0.13
C GLU A 16 4.78 -5.17 -0.14
N ILE A 17 4.72 -4.50 -1.28
CA ILE A 17 5.31 -3.17 -1.46
C ILE A 17 4.52 -2.13 -0.67
N PHE A 18 3.19 -2.23 -0.66
CA PHE A 18 2.33 -1.33 0.11
C PHE A 18 2.70 -1.37 1.60
N ALA A 19 2.91 -2.57 2.15
CA ALA A 19 3.30 -2.71 3.56
C ALA A 19 4.64 -2.01 3.84
N ARG A 20 5.60 -2.12 2.93
CA ARG A 20 6.90 -1.46 3.06
C ARG A 20 6.78 0.06 2.93
N MET A 21 5.96 0.53 1.99
CA MET A 21 5.75 1.97 1.81
C MET A 21 5.04 2.57 3.01
N SER A 22 4.06 1.87 3.57
CA SER A 22 3.31 2.36 4.72
C SER A 22 4.22 2.62 5.93
N ALA A 23 5.29 1.84 6.09
CA ALA A 23 6.24 2.02 7.19
C ALA A 23 6.95 3.39 7.15
N ASN A 24 6.95 4.06 6.01
CA ASN A 24 7.53 5.39 5.87
C ASN A 24 6.57 6.51 6.30
N PHE A 25 5.29 6.21 6.46
CA PHE A 25 4.25 7.21 6.73
C PHE A 25 3.49 6.93 8.02
N LEU A 26 3.69 5.77 8.62
CA LEU A 26 2.98 5.37 9.84
C LEU A 26 3.95 5.29 11.01
N ALA A 27 3.49 5.74 12.18
CA ALA A 27 4.27 5.66 13.42
C ALA A 27 4.49 4.21 13.86
N VAL A 28 3.57 3.31 13.50
CA VAL A 28 3.64 1.89 13.78
C VAL A 28 3.58 1.14 12.45
N PRO A 29 4.49 0.20 12.18
CA PRO A 29 4.47 -0.57 10.94
C PRO A 29 3.14 -1.31 10.78
N LEU A 30 2.64 -1.34 9.56
CA LEU A 30 1.41 -2.05 9.24
C LEU A 30 1.64 -3.56 9.40
N PRO A 31 0.81 -4.27 10.18
CA PRO A 31 0.94 -5.73 10.33
C PRO A 31 0.83 -6.45 8.99
N SER A 32 1.53 -7.58 8.89
CA SER A 32 1.63 -8.32 7.61
C SER A 32 0.31 -8.87 7.10
N ASP A 33 -0.69 -9.01 7.97
CA ASP A 33 -2.02 -9.51 7.61
C ASP A 33 -3.02 -8.40 7.28
N TRP A 34 -2.55 -7.15 7.11
CA TRP A 34 -3.41 -5.98 6.90
C TRP A 34 -4.37 -6.15 5.71
N ASP A 35 -3.98 -6.87 4.69
CA ASP A 35 -4.78 -7.08 3.50
C ASP A 35 -5.99 -7.99 3.75
N THR A 36 -6.02 -8.69 4.89
CA THR A 36 -7.18 -9.51 5.32
C THR A 36 -8.15 -8.73 6.19
N TRP A 37 -7.79 -7.50 6.57
CA TRP A 37 -8.61 -6.69 7.46
C TRP A 37 -9.81 -6.10 6.73
N GLU A 38 -10.88 -5.89 7.48
CA GLU A 38 -12.02 -5.11 7.00
C GLU A 38 -11.58 -3.67 6.78
N GLU A 39 -12.21 -3.00 5.82
CA GLU A 39 -11.89 -1.62 5.45
C GLU A 39 -11.92 -0.69 6.67
N GLU A 40 -12.93 -0.81 7.52
CA GLU A 40 -13.06 0.02 8.72
C GLU A 40 -11.87 -0.15 9.66
N LYS A 41 -11.40 -1.38 9.86
CA LYS A 41 -10.25 -1.65 10.71
C LYS A 41 -8.98 -1.03 10.14
N LEU A 42 -8.78 -1.15 8.83
CA LEU A 42 -7.62 -0.57 8.15
C LEU A 42 -7.65 0.96 8.25
N ASP A 43 -8.81 1.57 7.99
CA ASP A 43 -8.97 3.02 8.06
C ASP A 43 -8.66 3.54 9.47
N ASN A 44 -9.16 2.86 10.50
CA ASN A 44 -8.90 3.22 11.88
C ASN A 44 -7.42 3.10 12.23
N PHE A 45 -6.76 2.05 11.77
CA PHE A 45 -5.33 1.86 12.00
C PHE A 45 -4.53 2.99 11.34
N LEU A 46 -4.82 3.31 10.09
CA LEU A 46 -4.12 4.37 9.37
C LEU A 46 -4.35 5.73 10.02
N SER A 47 -5.58 6.00 10.45
CA SER A 47 -5.93 7.25 11.13
C SER A 47 -5.19 7.38 12.47
N ASP A 48 -5.10 6.29 13.23
CA ASP A 48 -4.53 6.32 14.58
C ASP A 48 -2.99 6.34 14.57
N ASN A 49 -2.36 5.88 13.50
CA ASN A 49 -0.92 5.64 13.49
C ASN A 49 -0.14 6.44 12.44
N HIS A 50 -0.79 7.36 11.72
CA HIS A 50 -0.08 8.16 10.72
C HIS A 50 0.91 9.12 11.38
N TRP A 51 1.95 9.47 10.64
CA TRP A 51 2.95 10.42 11.11
C TRP A 51 2.34 11.81 11.33
N GLN A 52 2.86 12.51 12.32
CA GLN A 52 2.40 13.87 12.66
C GLN A 52 2.32 14.84 11.47
N PRO A 53 3.22 14.82 10.48
CA PRO A 53 3.08 15.65 9.29
C PRO A 53 1.78 15.43 8.51
N PHE A 54 1.13 14.28 8.71
CA PHE A 54 -0.14 13.93 8.07
C PHE A 54 -1.34 14.11 9.00
N GLU A 55 -1.15 14.74 10.14
CA GLU A 55 -2.17 14.93 11.18
C GLU A 55 -3.46 15.57 10.64
N TYR A 56 -3.31 16.51 9.71
CA TYR A 56 -4.45 17.22 9.12
C TYR A 56 -4.95 16.60 7.82
N TRP A 57 -4.37 15.47 7.42
CA TRP A 57 -4.78 14.78 6.22
C TRP A 57 -5.92 13.82 6.54
N ASP A 58 -6.85 13.69 5.61
CA ASP A 58 -7.85 12.63 5.67
C ASP A 58 -7.14 11.27 5.53
N VAL A 59 -7.62 10.24 6.23
CA VAL A 59 -7.06 8.91 6.14
C VAL A 59 -7.07 8.37 4.71
N ASN A 60 -8.09 8.73 3.94
CA ASN A 60 -8.18 8.34 2.53
C ASN A 60 -7.06 8.96 1.70
N ASP A 61 -6.68 10.21 1.98
CA ASP A 61 -5.58 10.88 1.28
C ASP A 61 -4.24 10.21 1.58
N VAL A 62 -4.02 9.80 2.82
CA VAL A 62 -2.80 9.07 3.21
C VAL A 62 -2.77 7.70 2.52
N TYR A 63 -3.88 6.99 2.53
CA TYR A 63 -4.00 5.70 1.85
C TYR A 63 -3.72 5.83 0.35
N GLU A 64 -4.32 6.81 -0.30
CA GLU A 64 -4.13 7.05 -1.73
C GLU A 64 -2.68 7.39 -2.06
N LEU A 65 -2.01 8.18 -1.22
CA LEU A 65 -0.60 8.49 -1.40
C LEU A 65 0.25 7.23 -1.35
N ILE A 66 0.04 6.39 -0.34
CA ILE A 66 0.79 5.14 -0.19
C ILE A 66 0.52 4.21 -1.37
N ASP A 67 -0.74 4.10 -1.79
CA ASP A 67 -1.15 3.26 -2.92
C ASP A 67 -0.50 3.74 -4.21
N GLN A 68 -0.52 5.04 -4.46
CA GLN A 68 0.09 5.61 -5.67
C GLN A 68 1.60 5.40 -5.68
N LEU A 69 2.27 5.58 -4.55
CA LEU A 69 3.71 5.32 -4.46
C LEU A 69 4.02 3.85 -4.69
N THR A 70 3.16 2.95 -4.20
CA THR A 70 3.29 1.51 -4.43
C THR A 70 3.22 1.19 -5.92
N ILE A 71 2.24 1.75 -6.62
CA ILE A 71 2.07 1.57 -8.06
C ILE A 71 3.28 2.12 -8.81
N ASP A 72 3.76 3.30 -8.42
CA ASP A 72 4.93 3.92 -9.05
C ASP A 72 6.19 3.05 -8.89
N VAL A 73 6.40 2.48 -7.71
CA VAL A 73 7.51 1.54 -7.47
C VAL A 73 7.38 0.32 -8.36
N MET A 74 6.19 -0.25 -8.46
CA MET A 74 5.96 -1.43 -9.32
C MET A 74 6.25 -1.10 -10.78
N ASN A 75 5.86 0.08 -11.25
CA ASN A 75 6.17 0.53 -12.61
C ASN A 75 7.67 0.69 -12.84
N LEU A 76 8.39 1.25 -11.87
CA LEU A 76 9.85 1.39 -11.94
C LEU A 76 10.56 0.03 -11.95
N MET A 77 9.97 -0.98 -11.32
CA MET A 77 10.48 -2.34 -11.34
C MET A 77 10.15 -3.08 -12.65
N GLY A 78 9.35 -2.45 -13.52
CA GLY A 78 8.93 -3.05 -14.77
C GLY A 78 7.84 -4.13 -14.61
N LEU A 79 7.09 -4.09 -13.51
CA LEU A 79 6.03 -5.06 -13.26
C LEU A 79 4.73 -4.60 -13.92
N GLU A 80 4.09 -5.48 -14.65
CA GLU A 80 2.82 -5.22 -15.33
C GLU A 80 1.82 -6.33 -15.02
N MET A 81 0.54 -5.95 -14.96
CA MET A 81 -0.53 -6.93 -14.86
C MET A 81 -0.76 -7.55 -16.24
N GLY A 82 -0.55 -8.85 -16.34
CA GLY A 82 -0.82 -9.59 -17.56
C GLY A 82 -2.26 -10.11 -17.60
N ASN A 83 -2.59 -10.79 -18.71
CA ASN A 83 -3.87 -11.46 -18.86
C ASN A 83 -3.77 -12.84 -18.20
N GLY A 84 -4.14 -12.89 -16.94
CA GLY A 84 -4.01 -14.17 -16.27
C GLY A 84 -5.08 -14.43 -15.26
#